data_95ebffcb32cccd9911be95ca8b2dec34
#
_entry.id   95ebffcb32cccd9911be95ca8b2dec34
#
_cell.length_a   1.000
_cell.length_b   1.000
_cell.length_c   1.000
_cell.angle_alpha   90.00
_cell.angle_beta   90.00
_cell.angle_gamma   90.00
#
_symmetry.space_group_name_H-M   'P 1'
#
loop_
_entity.id
_entity.type
_entity.pdbx_description
1 polymer ?
#
loop_
_entity_poly.entity_id
_entity_poly.type
_entity_poly.pdbx_seq_one_letter_code
_entity_poly.pdbx_strand_id
1 'polypeptide(L)'
;GNNTVTVTFTDSTETTGEGSIRKVDADNPSKGLAGAVIKITGVDNSFVGTYTTGEGGYITDIPWDTLPIGSFVAEEVTPPEGYTKSPDQSKVKQTFVWDGKTDVSLVFENDSKVKIQLMKLDDSNNPLPGCVFNIVKDGQIIGTEATKEDGSITVTDVTEGMYAFVEVSAPAPYSKLTEPVFAHVDQATINGGGTVTVTASDKKLPNLTILKRDAKTGDVIPNTNFEIKGIHYGFHTDVTTGADGTATLTGIPVDSYEVTEISVPDPYVVSDEPT
;
A
#
# COMPACT_ATOMS: atom_id res chain seq x y z
N GLY A 1 -81.04 2.63 -2.18
CA GLY A 1 -79.64 2.20 -1.92
C GLY A 1 -78.74 3.12 -2.67
N ASN A 2 -77.81 3.82 -1.93
CA ASN A 2 -76.76 4.62 -2.52
C ASN A 2 -75.66 3.70 -3.02
N ASN A 3 -75.50 3.63 -4.33
CA ASN A 3 -74.32 2.97 -4.93
C ASN A 3 -73.18 3.98 -5.02
N THR A 4 -72.21 3.85 -4.14
CA THR A 4 -70.97 4.64 -4.19
C THR A 4 -69.93 3.85 -4.96
N VAL A 5 -69.39 4.38 -6.04
CA VAL A 5 -68.21 3.83 -6.76
C VAL A 5 -67.02 4.59 -6.26
N THR A 6 -66.09 3.91 -5.63
CA THR A 6 -64.79 4.44 -5.20
C THR A 6 -63.77 4.11 -6.27
N VAL A 7 -63.13 5.12 -6.83
CA VAL A 7 -61.96 4.99 -7.71
C VAL A 7 -60.74 5.41 -6.91
N THR A 8 -59.78 4.51 -6.72
CA THR A 8 -58.52 4.81 -6.03
C THR A 8 -57.43 4.99 -7.08
N PHE A 9 -56.81 6.14 -7.07
CA PHE A 9 -55.56 6.38 -7.81
C PHE A 9 -54.40 6.18 -6.83
N THR A 10 -53.42 5.43 -7.21
CA THR A 10 -52.16 5.27 -6.45
C THR A 10 -51.05 5.84 -7.30
N ASP A 11 -50.45 6.95 -6.85
CA ASP A 11 -49.22 7.46 -7.43
C ASP A 11 -48.05 6.82 -6.68
N SER A 12 -47.11 6.21 -7.41
CA SER A 12 -45.82 5.84 -6.86
C SER A 12 -44.83 6.98 -7.05
N THR A 13 -44.02 7.26 -6.04
CA THR A 13 -42.86 8.15 -6.23
C THR A 13 -41.93 7.48 -7.25
N GLU A 14 -41.78 8.06 -8.43
CA GLU A 14 -40.76 7.62 -9.36
C GLU A 14 -39.40 7.92 -8.73
N THR A 15 -38.55 6.90 -8.65
CA THR A 15 -37.13 7.08 -8.29
C THR A 15 -36.45 7.76 -9.46
N THR A 16 -35.85 8.93 -9.23
CA THR A 16 -34.93 9.57 -10.18
C THR A 16 -33.57 8.88 -10.07
N GLY A 17 -33.00 8.50 -11.21
CA GLY A 17 -31.65 7.98 -11.25
C GLY A 17 -30.61 9.05 -10.86
N GLU A 18 -29.51 8.61 -10.28
CA GLU A 18 -28.36 9.46 -9.95
C GLU A 18 -27.23 9.25 -10.93
N GLY A 19 -26.57 10.31 -11.33
CA GLY A 19 -25.40 10.24 -12.20
C GLY A 19 -24.14 10.69 -11.47
N SER A 20 -23.06 9.96 -11.67
CA SER A 20 -21.75 10.23 -11.08
C SER A 20 -20.64 10.01 -12.09
N ILE A 21 -19.75 10.99 -12.21
CA ILE A 21 -18.47 10.85 -12.94
C ILE A 21 -17.34 11.20 -12.00
N ARG A 22 -16.39 10.29 -11.86
CA ARG A 22 -15.22 10.45 -11.00
C ARG A 22 -13.93 10.21 -11.75
N LYS A 23 -12.94 11.06 -11.51
CA LYS A 23 -11.58 10.93 -11.99
C LYS A 23 -10.66 10.47 -10.86
N VAL A 24 -9.85 9.43 -11.08
CA VAL A 24 -8.97 8.86 -10.06
C VAL A 24 -7.57 8.61 -10.60
N ASP A 25 -6.63 8.46 -9.67
CA ASP A 25 -5.27 8.00 -9.93
C ASP A 25 -5.29 6.49 -10.23
N ALA A 26 -4.63 6.07 -11.31
CA ALA A 26 -4.62 4.67 -11.73
C ALA A 26 -3.89 3.74 -10.74
N ASP A 27 -2.86 4.25 -10.03
CA ASP A 27 -2.12 3.49 -9.02
C ASP A 27 -2.78 3.54 -7.64
N ASN A 28 -3.62 4.56 -7.39
CA ASN A 28 -4.37 4.72 -6.15
C ASN A 28 -5.81 5.17 -6.42
N PRO A 29 -6.74 4.24 -6.73
CA PRO A 29 -8.13 4.59 -7.08
C PRO A 29 -8.93 5.27 -5.97
N SER A 30 -8.45 5.25 -4.71
CA SER A 30 -9.06 6.02 -3.63
C SER A 30 -8.81 7.52 -3.77
N LYS A 31 -7.72 7.92 -4.46
CA LYS A 31 -7.35 9.31 -4.69
C LYS A 31 -8.11 9.89 -5.88
N GLY A 32 -8.99 10.85 -5.61
CA GLY A 32 -9.67 11.62 -6.65
C GLY A 32 -8.78 12.71 -7.23
N LEU A 33 -8.90 12.97 -8.54
CA LEU A 33 -8.10 13.93 -9.28
C LEU A 33 -8.94 15.11 -9.74
N ALA A 34 -8.63 16.31 -9.22
CA ALA A 34 -9.24 17.57 -9.65
C ALA A 34 -8.56 18.12 -10.91
N GLY A 35 -9.28 18.88 -11.73
CA GLY A 35 -8.75 19.58 -12.90
C GLY A 35 -8.77 18.78 -14.20
N ALA A 36 -9.29 17.56 -14.22
CA ALA A 36 -9.56 16.84 -15.47
C ALA A 36 -10.75 17.45 -16.19
N VAL A 37 -10.67 17.59 -17.50
CA VAL A 37 -11.78 18.08 -18.33
C VAL A 37 -12.42 16.91 -19.07
N ILE A 38 -13.72 16.68 -18.78
CA ILE A 38 -14.53 15.64 -19.43
C ILE A 38 -15.58 16.28 -20.31
N LYS A 39 -15.66 15.87 -21.58
CA LYS A 39 -16.68 16.27 -22.52
C LYS A 39 -17.76 15.19 -22.59
N ILE A 40 -19.00 15.55 -22.43
CA ILE A 40 -20.17 14.69 -22.61
C ILE A 40 -20.87 15.09 -23.91
N THR A 41 -21.15 14.11 -24.77
CA THR A 41 -21.82 14.33 -26.06
C THR A 41 -22.91 13.29 -26.26
N GLY A 42 -24.13 13.72 -26.53
CA GLY A 42 -25.19 12.82 -26.99
C GLY A 42 -24.84 12.22 -28.35
N VAL A 43 -25.14 10.95 -28.55
CA VAL A 43 -24.82 10.25 -29.80
C VAL A 43 -25.50 10.89 -31.03
N ASP A 44 -26.65 11.50 -30.83
CA ASP A 44 -27.41 12.28 -31.82
C ASP A 44 -27.05 13.79 -31.85
N ASN A 45 -26.02 14.19 -31.11
CA ASN A 45 -25.62 15.59 -30.86
C ASN A 45 -26.71 16.45 -30.20
N SER A 46 -27.72 15.85 -29.58
CA SER A 46 -28.77 16.55 -28.83
C SER A 46 -28.24 17.30 -27.60
N PHE A 47 -27.07 16.90 -27.11
CA PHE A 47 -26.40 17.49 -25.96
C PHE A 47 -24.89 17.54 -26.16
N VAL A 48 -24.27 18.65 -25.77
CA VAL A 48 -22.81 18.79 -25.66
C VAL A 48 -22.49 19.61 -24.42
N GLY A 49 -21.79 19.02 -23.46
CA GLY A 49 -21.32 19.69 -22.26
C GLY A 49 -19.84 19.39 -21.99
N THR A 50 -19.14 20.32 -21.37
CA THR A 50 -17.75 20.17 -20.94
C THR A 50 -17.65 20.55 -19.47
N TYR A 51 -17.11 19.63 -18.66
CA TYR A 51 -17.11 19.71 -17.21
C TYR A 51 -15.71 19.48 -16.67
N THR A 52 -15.40 20.07 -15.51
CA THR A 52 -14.09 19.91 -14.87
C THR A 52 -14.26 19.21 -13.53
N THR A 53 -13.43 18.21 -13.26
CA THR A 53 -13.45 17.52 -11.98
C THR A 53 -12.97 18.43 -10.85
N GLY A 54 -13.72 18.46 -9.74
CA GLY A 54 -13.42 19.18 -8.52
C GLY A 54 -12.75 18.33 -7.47
N GLU A 55 -12.82 18.77 -6.23
CA GLU A 55 -12.29 18.06 -5.08
C GLU A 55 -12.82 16.61 -5.01
N GLY A 56 -11.94 15.65 -4.63
CA GLY A 56 -12.27 14.24 -4.62
C GLY A 56 -12.45 13.62 -6.01
N GLY A 57 -12.17 14.37 -7.09
CA GLY A 57 -12.22 13.90 -8.48
C GLY A 57 -13.64 13.86 -9.08
N TYR A 58 -14.65 14.39 -8.40
CA TYR A 58 -16.03 14.36 -8.88
C TYR A 58 -16.35 15.57 -9.75
N ILE A 59 -17.28 15.36 -10.71
CA ILE A 59 -17.98 16.43 -11.43
C ILE A 59 -19.33 16.61 -10.73
N THR A 60 -19.60 17.83 -10.26
CA THR A 60 -20.80 18.14 -9.47
C THR A 60 -21.83 19.00 -10.20
N ASP A 61 -21.48 19.51 -11.37
CA ASP A 61 -22.26 20.47 -12.13
C ASP A 61 -22.91 19.90 -13.40
N ILE A 62 -22.89 18.57 -13.58
CA ILE A 62 -23.64 17.92 -14.66
C ILE A 62 -25.14 18.04 -14.34
N PRO A 63 -25.95 18.59 -15.25
CA PRO A 63 -27.39 18.81 -15.00
C PRO A 63 -28.20 17.51 -15.25
N TRP A 64 -27.98 16.48 -14.42
CA TRP A 64 -28.61 15.17 -14.58
C TRP A 64 -30.15 15.24 -14.68
N ASP A 65 -30.77 16.11 -13.88
CA ASP A 65 -32.23 16.25 -13.86
C ASP A 65 -32.84 16.76 -15.19
N THR A 66 -32.02 17.46 -15.99
CA THR A 66 -32.45 18.05 -17.28
C THR A 66 -31.70 17.45 -18.47
N LEU A 67 -30.83 16.48 -18.24
CA LEU A 67 -30.15 15.79 -19.30
C LEU A 67 -31.15 15.03 -20.18
N PRO A 68 -31.14 15.18 -21.51
CA PRO A 68 -32.05 14.44 -22.39
C PRO A 68 -31.88 12.94 -22.21
N ILE A 69 -32.98 12.18 -22.30
CA ILE A 69 -32.93 10.73 -22.34
C ILE A 69 -32.23 10.28 -23.63
N GLY A 70 -31.23 9.40 -23.52
CA GLY A 70 -30.51 8.95 -24.71
C GLY A 70 -29.17 8.28 -24.39
N SER A 71 -28.41 8.02 -25.44
CA SER A 71 -27.05 7.48 -25.37
C SER A 71 -26.02 8.58 -25.46
N PHE A 72 -25.00 8.50 -24.60
CA PHE A 72 -23.96 9.50 -24.46
C PHE A 72 -22.58 8.88 -24.53
N VAL A 73 -21.63 9.75 -24.91
CA VAL A 73 -20.19 9.50 -24.81
C VAL A 73 -19.60 10.52 -23.85
N ALA A 74 -18.92 10.05 -22.82
CA ALA A 74 -18.07 10.85 -21.95
C ALA A 74 -16.62 10.61 -22.34
N GLU A 75 -15.87 11.68 -22.62
CA GLU A 75 -14.47 11.59 -23.08
C GLU A 75 -13.60 12.60 -22.33
N GLU A 76 -12.46 12.12 -21.79
CA GLU A 76 -11.48 13.00 -21.21
C GLU A 76 -10.76 13.80 -22.32
N VAL A 77 -10.95 15.13 -22.28
CA VAL A 77 -10.29 16.04 -23.25
C VAL A 77 -8.94 16.52 -22.76
N THR A 78 -8.84 16.81 -21.42
CA THR A 78 -7.61 17.29 -20.81
C THR A 78 -7.36 16.54 -19.50
N PRO A 79 -6.18 15.93 -19.31
CA PRO A 79 -5.83 15.31 -18.03
C PRO A 79 -5.56 16.37 -16.94
N PRO A 80 -5.62 16.02 -15.66
CA PRO A 80 -5.18 16.89 -14.58
C PRO A 80 -3.70 17.25 -14.71
N GLU A 81 -3.30 18.35 -14.08
CA GLU A 81 -1.88 18.69 -13.99
C GLU A 81 -1.09 17.57 -13.28
N GLY A 82 0.10 17.26 -13.81
CA GLY A 82 0.94 16.16 -13.30
C GLY A 82 0.54 14.76 -13.75
N TYR A 83 -0.52 14.63 -14.55
CA TYR A 83 -1.01 13.36 -15.07
C TYR A 83 -1.01 13.28 -16.60
N THR A 84 -1.05 12.06 -17.12
CA THR A 84 -1.24 11.75 -18.53
C THR A 84 -2.53 10.96 -18.72
N LYS A 85 -3.16 11.11 -19.91
CA LYS A 85 -4.27 10.23 -20.28
C LYS A 85 -3.80 8.78 -20.28
N SER A 86 -4.67 7.88 -19.85
CA SER A 86 -4.40 6.44 -19.94
C SER A 86 -4.13 6.03 -21.39
N PRO A 87 -3.17 5.14 -21.67
CA PRO A 87 -3.01 4.53 -22.97
C PRO A 87 -4.20 3.64 -23.37
N ASP A 88 -4.95 3.14 -22.38
CA ASP A 88 -6.18 2.38 -22.58
C ASP A 88 -7.33 3.32 -22.93
N GLN A 89 -7.80 3.25 -24.18
CA GLN A 89 -8.86 4.12 -24.67
C GLN A 89 -10.20 3.92 -23.94
N SER A 90 -10.45 2.75 -23.36
CA SER A 90 -11.66 2.50 -22.53
C SER A 90 -11.65 3.31 -21.23
N LYS A 91 -10.47 3.75 -20.77
CA LYS A 91 -10.28 4.63 -19.61
C LYS A 91 -10.39 6.12 -19.96
N VAL A 92 -10.27 6.45 -21.25
CA VAL A 92 -10.32 7.82 -21.77
C VAL A 92 -11.69 8.17 -22.31
N LYS A 93 -12.42 7.17 -22.86
CA LYS A 93 -13.71 7.35 -23.51
C LYS A 93 -14.67 6.24 -23.13
N GLN A 94 -15.80 6.61 -22.53
CA GLN A 94 -16.82 5.69 -22.04
C GLN A 94 -18.19 6.08 -22.60
N THR A 95 -19.05 5.08 -22.82
CA THR A 95 -20.42 5.28 -23.26
C THR A 95 -21.39 4.95 -22.12
N PHE A 96 -22.49 5.69 -22.03
CA PHE A 96 -23.56 5.40 -21.09
C PHE A 96 -24.93 5.72 -21.68
N VAL A 97 -25.97 5.14 -21.11
CA VAL A 97 -27.35 5.46 -21.42
C VAL A 97 -27.96 6.17 -20.21
N TRP A 98 -28.60 7.31 -20.47
CA TRP A 98 -29.36 8.04 -19.46
C TRP A 98 -30.86 7.86 -19.76
N ASP A 99 -31.59 7.28 -18.83
CA ASP A 99 -33.05 7.06 -18.92
C ASP A 99 -33.82 7.84 -17.82
N GLY A 100 -33.11 8.62 -17.02
CA GLY A 100 -33.65 9.38 -15.90
C GLY A 100 -34.06 8.55 -14.68
N LYS A 101 -33.83 7.25 -14.70
CA LYS A 101 -34.26 6.30 -13.65
C LYS A 101 -33.15 5.41 -13.13
N THR A 102 -32.25 4.98 -14.00
CA THR A 102 -31.13 4.09 -13.69
C THR A 102 -29.89 4.91 -13.33
N ASP A 103 -29.23 4.54 -12.23
CA ASP A 103 -27.99 5.20 -11.81
C ASP A 103 -26.87 4.99 -12.84
N VAL A 104 -26.11 6.06 -13.08
CA VAL A 104 -24.91 6.03 -13.94
C VAL A 104 -23.69 6.35 -13.12
N SER A 105 -22.69 5.46 -13.13
CA SER A 105 -21.41 5.69 -12.48
C SER A 105 -20.27 5.43 -13.46
N LEU A 106 -19.50 6.47 -13.77
CA LEU A 106 -18.33 6.38 -14.64
C LEU A 106 -17.07 6.74 -13.85
N VAL A 107 -16.02 5.92 -14.02
CA VAL A 107 -14.71 6.17 -13.42
C VAL A 107 -13.68 6.29 -14.53
N PHE A 108 -12.97 7.41 -14.54
CA PHE A 108 -11.85 7.68 -15.44
C PHE A 108 -10.54 7.60 -14.65
N GLU A 109 -9.51 6.97 -15.19
CA GLU A 109 -8.21 6.78 -14.56
C GLU A 109 -7.12 7.50 -15.35
N ASN A 110 -6.15 8.11 -14.65
CA ASN A 110 -4.94 8.66 -15.27
C ASN A 110 -3.69 8.18 -14.56
N ASP A 111 -2.62 8.02 -15.32
CA ASP A 111 -1.29 7.73 -14.83
C ASP A 111 -0.58 9.01 -14.42
N SER A 112 0.10 9.00 -13.26
CA SER A 112 1.00 10.08 -12.87
C SER A 112 2.10 10.26 -13.92
N LYS A 113 2.38 11.50 -14.30
CA LYS A 113 3.42 11.84 -15.27
C LYS A 113 4.81 11.48 -14.73
N VAL A 114 5.04 11.74 -13.44
CA VAL A 114 6.26 11.37 -12.72
C VAL A 114 5.88 10.55 -11.50
N LYS A 115 6.61 9.47 -11.27
CA LYS A 115 6.48 8.60 -10.10
C LYS A 115 7.84 8.44 -9.43
N ILE A 116 7.83 8.20 -8.12
CA ILE A 116 8.99 7.68 -7.42
C ILE A 116 8.67 6.26 -6.98
N GLN A 117 9.57 5.32 -7.25
CA GLN A 117 9.43 3.93 -6.84
C GLN A 117 10.59 3.55 -5.93
N LEU A 118 10.28 3.17 -4.69
CA LEU A 118 11.21 2.46 -3.82
C LEU A 118 11.08 0.97 -4.13
N MET A 119 12.23 0.32 -4.36
CA MET A 119 12.33 -1.14 -4.45
C MET A 119 13.06 -1.65 -3.20
N LYS A 120 12.33 -2.36 -2.36
CA LYS A 120 12.86 -2.96 -1.13
C LYS A 120 13.20 -4.41 -1.35
N LEU A 121 14.43 -4.79 -1.03
CA LEU A 121 14.98 -6.11 -1.26
C LEU A 121 15.50 -6.71 0.06
N ASP A 122 15.65 -8.03 0.09
CA ASP A 122 16.44 -8.72 1.09
C ASP A 122 17.94 -8.75 0.71
N ASP A 123 18.78 -9.33 1.54
CA ASP A 123 20.23 -9.50 1.31
C ASP A 123 20.58 -10.50 0.18
N SER A 124 19.58 -11.18 -0.36
CA SER A 124 19.68 -12.08 -1.52
C SER A 124 19.12 -11.46 -2.80
N ASN A 125 18.75 -10.15 -2.76
CA ASN A 125 18.11 -9.38 -3.82
C ASN A 125 16.70 -9.86 -4.23
N ASN A 126 15.99 -10.55 -3.33
CA ASN A 126 14.58 -10.85 -3.55
C ASN A 126 13.72 -9.67 -3.03
N PRO A 127 12.54 -9.44 -3.63
CA PRO A 127 11.58 -8.47 -3.11
C PRO A 127 11.26 -8.74 -1.64
N LEU A 128 11.24 -7.66 -0.81
CA LEU A 128 10.91 -7.75 0.60
C LEU A 128 9.60 -7.00 0.90
N PRO A 129 8.46 -7.72 0.96
CA PRO A 129 7.17 -7.12 1.30
C PRO A 129 7.02 -6.85 2.79
N GLY A 130 6.10 -5.95 3.15
CA GLY A 130 5.72 -5.68 4.53
C GLY A 130 6.67 -4.74 5.30
N CYS A 131 7.70 -4.18 4.66
CA CYS A 131 8.51 -3.11 5.24
C CYS A 131 7.70 -1.80 5.25
N VAL A 132 7.57 -1.15 6.41
CA VAL A 132 6.82 0.09 6.55
C VAL A 132 7.75 1.30 6.48
N PHE A 133 7.41 2.26 5.62
CA PHE A 133 8.17 3.49 5.42
C PHE A 133 7.31 4.73 5.63
N ASN A 134 7.87 5.73 6.32
CA ASN A 134 7.41 7.10 6.20
C ASN A 134 8.00 7.72 4.93
N ILE A 135 7.14 8.30 4.11
CA ILE A 135 7.52 9.08 2.93
C ILE A 135 7.59 10.54 3.36
N VAL A 136 8.75 11.13 3.22
CA VAL A 136 9.04 12.50 3.68
C VAL A 136 9.38 13.37 2.48
N LYS A 137 8.81 14.55 2.40
CA LYS A 137 9.18 15.61 1.46
C LYS A 137 9.42 16.91 2.20
N ASP A 138 10.54 17.57 1.93
CA ASP A 138 10.90 18.85 2.54
C ASP A 138 10.77 18.85 4.08
N GLY A 139 11.15 17.72 4.72
CA GLY A 139 11.09 17.51 6.17
C GLY A 139 9.70 17.18 6.74
N GLN A 140 8.66 17.07 5.91
CA GLN A 140 7.30 16.71 6.32
C GLN A 140 6.94 15.31 5.87
N ILE A 141 6.32 14.52 6.75
CA ILE A 141 5.75 13.21 6.39
C ILE A 141 4.52 13.46 5.52
N ILE A 142 4.57 12.99 4.27
CA ILE A 142 3.48 13.08 3.29
C ILE A 142 2.68 11.78 3.16
N GLY A 143 3.19 10.68 3.70
CA GLY A 143 2.53 9.39 3.71
C GLY A 143 3.29 8.36 4.54
N THR A 144 2.61 7.26 4.87
CA THR A 144 3.20 6.06 5.47
C THR A 144 2.64 4.85 4.74
N GLU A 145 3.51 4.02 4.16
CA GLU A 145 3.12 2.88 3.35
C GLU A 145 3.97 1.65 3.65
N ALA A 146 3.41 0.47 3.41
CA ALA A 146 4.13 -0.79 3.46
C ALA A 146 4.50 -1.26 2.04
N THR A 147 5.66 -1.89 1.89
CA THR A 147 6.07 -2.51 0.63
C THR A 147 5.09 -3.61 0.23
N LYS A 148 4.73 -3.63 -1.06
CA LYS A 148 3.85 -4.64 -1.68
C LYS A 148 4.57 -5.98 -1.84
N GLU A 149 3.87 -6.99 -2.36
CA GLU A 149 4.42 -8.33 -2.64
C GLU A 149 5.66 -8.31 -3.56
N ASP A 150 5.73 -7.34 -4.46
CA ASP A 150 6.88 -7.11 -5.34
C ASP A 150 8.00 -6.27 -4.70
N GLY A 151 7.89 -5.96 -3.40
CA GLY A 151 8.83 -5.12 -2.66
C GLY A 151 8.71 -3.63 -2.95
N SER A 152 7.72 -3.18 -3.72
CA SER A 152 7.62 -1.77 -4.13
C SER A 152 6.77 -0.91 -3.21
N ILE A 153 7.14 0.39 -3.14
CA ILE A 153 6.27 1.51 -2.78
C ILE A 153 6.31 2.49 -3.94
N THR A 154 5.14 2.99 -4.38
CA THR A 154 5.04 3.95 -5.47
C THR A 154 4.44 5.26 -4.96
N VAL A 155 5.17 6.36 -5.14
CA VAL A 155 4.69 7.72 -4.86
C VAL A 155 4.25 8.34 -6.17
N THR A 156 2.99 8.79 -6.22
CA THR A 156 2.41 9.54 -7.34
C THR A 156 2.24 11.01 -6.97
N ASP A 157 1.82 11.85 -7.91
CA ASP A 157 1.65 13.29 -7.69
C ASP A 157 2.95 13.98 -7.25
N VAL A 158 4.01 13.56 -7.89
CA VAL A 158 5.38 14.00 -7.57
C VAL A 158 5.60 15.40 -8.12
N THR A 159 6.12 16.29 -7.26
CA THR A 159 6.59 17.63 -7.62
C THR A 159 8.09 17.74 -7.36
N GLU A 160 8.73 18.77 -7.89
CA GLU A 160 10.15 19.03 -7.64
C GLU A 160 10.48 19.03 -6.15
N GLY A 161 11.62 18.45 -5.77
CA GLY A 161 12.11 18.40 -4.39
C GLY A 161 12.90 17.16 -4.04
N MET A 162 13.30 17.09 -2.78
CA MET A 162 13.96 15.93 -2.19
C MET A 162 12.96 15.08 -1.43
N TYR A 163 12.85 13.83 -1.79
CA TYR A 163 12.05 12.83 -1.10
C TYR A 163 12.97 11.92 -0.30
N ALA A 164 12.50 11.48 0.87
CA ALA A 164 13.19 10.52 1.71
C ALA A 164 12.22 9.41 2.14
N PHE A 165 12.66 8.17 2.04
CA PHE A 165 11.98 7.00 2.59
C PHE A 165 12.68 6.62 3.88
N VAL A 166 11.98 6.78 5.01
CA VAL A 166 12.47 6.49 6.36
C VAL A 166 11.81 5.21 6.84
N GLU A 167 12.58 4.14 6.98
CA GLU A 167 12.02 2.86 7.39
C GLU A 167 11.60 2.89 8.86
N VAL A 168 10.34 2.58 9.11
CA VAL A 168 9.73 2.49 10.45
C VAL A 168 9.91 1.08 11.02
N SER A 169 9.63 0.07 10.20
CA SER A 169 9.75 -1.34 10.59
C SER A 169 10.04 -2.24 9.40
N ALA A 170 10.78 -3.31 9.66
CA ALA A 170 10.99 -4.44 8.76
C ALA A 170 10.29 -5.69 9.31
N PRO A 171 9.86 -6.65 8.45
CA PRO A 171 9.34 -7.92 8.90
C PRO A 171 10.46 -8.79 9.49
N ALA A 172 10.15 -9.58 10.53
CA ALA A 172 11.11 -10.56 11.03
C ALA A 172 11.44 -11.59 9.93
N PRO A 173 12.68 -12.06 9.79
CA PRO A 173 13.83 -11.83 10.66
C PRO A 173 14.79 -10.73 10.15
N TYR A 174 14.31 -9.69 9.50
CA TYR A 174 15.16 -8.66 8.92
C TYR A 174 15.37 -7.46 9.86
N SER A 175 16.54 -6.83 9.75
CA SER A 175 16.83 -5.56 10.44
C SER A 175 16.45 -4.39 9.56
N LYS A 176 15.69 -3.43 10.10
CA LYS A 176 15.36 -2.22 9.37
C LYS A 176 16.59 -1.34 9.09
N LEU A 177 16.49 -0.50 8.07
CA LEU A 177 17.48 0.53 7.79
C LEU A 177 17.59 1.54 8.93
N THR A 178 18.81 2.02 9.17
CA THR A 178 19.08 3.13 10.10
C THR A 178 19.09 4.48 9.39
N GLU A 179 19.37 4.50 8.08
CA GLU A 179 19.49 5.71 7.28
C GLU A 179 18.35 5.80 6.27
N PRO A 180 17.85 7.02 5.98
CA PRO A 180 16.86 7.24 4.94
C PRO A 180 17.39 6.93 3.54
N VAL A 181 16.47 6.52 2.64
CA VAL A 181 16.75 6.39 1.20
C VAL A 181 16.21 7.62 0.48
N PHE A 182 17.07 8.33 -0.25
CA PHE A 182 16.72 9.58 -0.89
C PHE A 182 16.41 9.42 -2.38
N ALA A 183 15.39 10.15 -2.85
CA ALA A 183 15.07 10.33 -4.25
C ALA A 183 15.01 11.84 -4.56
N HIS A 184 15.81 12.30 -5.52
CA HIS A 184 15.80 13.68 -5.98
C HIS A 184 14.98 13.81 -7.26
N VAL A 185 14.06 14.75 -7.27
CA VAL A 185 13.22 15.09 -8.43
C VAL A 185 13.48 16.55 -8.78
N ASP A 186 14.08 16.78 -9.92
CA ASP A 186 14.32 18.11 -10.46
C ASP A 186 13.30 18.48 -11.55
N GLN A 187 13.35 19.73 -12.00
CA GLN A 187 12.45 20.22 -13.07
C GLN A 187 12.64 19.47 -14.39
N ALA A 188 13.84 18.96 -14.66
CA ALA A 188 14.10 18.18 -15.89
C ALA A 188 13.36 16.84 -15.82
N THR A 189 13.37 16.18 -14.65
CA THR A 189 12.60 14.96 -14.38
C THR A 189 11.10 15.21 -14.52
N ILE A 190 10.58 16.31 -13.95
CA ILE A 190 9.16 16.69 -14.07
C ILE A 190 8.77 16.88 -15.55
N ASN A 191 9.59 17.56 -16.33
CA ASN A 191 9.32 17.81 -17.74
C ASN A 191 9.44 16.53 -18.60
N GLY A 192 10.41 15.67 -18.28
CA GLY A 192 10.64 14.40 -18.99
C GLY A 192 9.60 13.34 -18.70
N GLY A 193 9.03 13.35 -17.50
CA GLY A 193 8.15 12.29 -17.01
C GLY A 193 8.92 11.01 -16.64
N GLY A 194 8.19 9.97 -16.30
CA GLY A 194 8.75 8.65 -16.03
C GLY A 194 8.85 8.31 -14.52
N THR A 195 9.64 7.30 -14.21
CA THR A 195 9.78 6.78 -12.84
C THR A 195 11.20 6.98 -12.33
N VAL A 196 11.34 7.66 -11.20
CA VAL A 196 12.57 7.72 -10.42
C VAL A 196 12.61 6.51 -9.50
N THR A 197 13.51 5.56 -9.75
CA THR A 197 13.61 4.34 -8.95
C THR A 197 14.79 4.45 -7.97
N VAL A 198 14.54 4.13 -6.70
CA VAL A 198 15.54 3.98 -5.65
C VAL A 198 15.42 2.58 -5.05
N THR A 199 16.56 2.03 -4.61
CA THR A 199 16.62 0.66 -4.08
C THR A 199 17.20 0.68 -2.67
N ALA A 200 16.66 -0.16 -1.82
CA ALA A 200 17.13 -0.39 -0.46
C ALA A 200 17.08 -1.87 -0.12
N SER A 201 18.01 -2.35 0.72
CA SER A 201 18.02 -3.75 1.13
C SER A 201 18.21 -3.89 2.63
N ASP A 202 17.47 -4.84 3.23
CA ASP A 202 17.64 -5.24 4.61
C ASP A 202 18.48 -6.50 4.73
N LYS A 203 19.20 -6.57 5.83
CA LYS A 203 19.97 -7.76 6.17
C LYS A 203 19.14 -8.68 7.05
N LYS A 204 19.21 -9.97 6.72
CA LYS A 204 18.64 -10.99 7.58
C LYS A 204 19.43 -11.07 8.88
N LEU A 205 18.73 -11.02 10.00
CA LEU A 205 19.33 -11.20 11.32
C LEU A 205 19.74 -12.67 11.52
N PRO A 206 20.83 -12.92 12.27
CA PRO A 206 21.31 -14.28 12.54
C PRO A 206 20.36 -15.07 13.44
N ASN A 207 20.53 -16.37 13.42
CA ASN A 207 19.91 -17.28 14.38
C ASN A 207 21.00 -17.77 15.35
N LEU A 208 20.61 -18.00 16.61
CA LEU A 208 21.40 -18.69 17.62
C LEU A 208 20.78 -20.05 17.88
N THR A 209 21.54 -21.13 17.71
CA THR A 209 21.09 -22.47 18.08
C THR A 209 21.99 -23.03 19.16
N ILE A 210 21.39 -23.44 20.28
CA ILE A 210 22.04 -24.11 21.39
C ILE A 210 21.73 -25.60 21.26
N LEU A 211 22.73 -26.45 21.38
CA LEU A 211 22.59 -27.91 21.43
C LEU A 211 23.13 -28.41 22.77
N LYS A 212 22.26 -28.96 23.61
CA LYS A 212 22.64 -29.57 24.89
C LYS A 212 22.85 -31.07 24.76
N ARG A 213 24.02 -31.55 25.24
CA ARG A 213 24.36 -32.96 25.25
C ARG A 213 24.94 -33.41 26.58
N ASP A 214 24.81 -34.70 26.88
CA ASP A 214 25.56 -35.39 27.93
C ASP A 214 27.04 -35.49 27.54
N ALA A 215 27.92 -35.06 28.43
CA ALA A 215 29.34 -35.02 28.18
C ALA A 215 29.98 -36.41 28.06
N LYS A 216 29.36 -37.47 28.59
CA LYS A 216 29.90 -38.84 28.59
C LYS A 216 29.33 -39.68 27.45
N THR A 217 28.00 -39.59 27.23
CA THR A 217 27.32 -40.43 26.22
C THR A 217 27.14 -39.76 24.90
N GLY A 218 27.12 -38.41 24.86
CA GLY A 218 26.81 -37.63 23.68
C GLY A 218 25.31 -37.53 23.38
N ASP A 219 24.47 -38.15 24.22
CA ASP A 219 23.03 -38.10 24.05
C ASP A 219 22.48 -36.65 24.24
N VAL A 220 21.42 -36.33 23.54
CA VAL A 220 20.77 -35.01 23.66
C VAL A 220 20.04 -34.90 24.97
N ILE A 221 20.03 -33.68 25.57
CA ILE A 221 19.35 -33.40 26.82
C ILE A 221 18.23 -32.38 26.57
N PRO A 222 16.95 -32.80 26.58
CA PRO A 222 15.82 -31.90 26.48
C PRO A 222 15.53 -31.18 27.78
N ASN A 223 14.63 -30.17 27.75
CA ASN A 223 14.14 -29.44 28.94
C ASN A 223 15.25 -28.75 29.75
N THR A 224 16.35 -28.39 29.12
CA THR A 224 17.39 -27.55 29.73
C THR A 224 17.09 -26.09 29.45
N ASN A 225 17.08 -25.25 30.50
CA ASN A 225 16.85 -23.81 30.36
C ASN A 225 18.15 -23.05 30.29
N PHE A 226 18.23 -22.11 29.36
CA PHE A 226 19.33 -21.18 29.17
C PHE A 226 18.85 -19.74 29.22
N GLU A 227 19.61 -18.88 29.90
CA GLU A 227 19.51 -17.43 29.79
C GLU A 227 20.49 -16.94 28.72
N ILE A 228 20.02 -16.06 27.83
CA ILE A 228 20.83 -15.46 26.76
C ILE A 228 20.82 -13.94 26.95
N LYS A 229 22.00 -13.36 27.15
CA LYS A 229 22.23 -11.91 27.30
C LYS A 229 23.11 -11.36 26.18
N GLY A 230 22.61 -10.35 25.48
CA GLY A 230 23.44 -9.54 24.58
C GLY A 230 24.32 -8.58 25.38
N ILE A 231 25.60 -8.50 25.02
CA ILE A 231 26.59 -7.73 25.77
C ILE A 231 26.46 -6.23 25.55
N HIS A 232 26.08 -5.79 24.32
CA HIS A 232 26.14 -4.37 23.96
C HIS A 232 24.78 -3.69 23.85
N TYR A 233 23.72 -4.42 23.43
CA TYR A 233 22.44 -3.81 23.04
C TYR A 233 21.24 -4.20 23.92
N GLY A 234 21.54 -4.79 25.11
CA GLY A 234 20.51 -5.07 26.12
C GLY A 234 19.53 -6.18 25.73
N PHE A 235 19.84 -7.02 24.74
CA PHE A 235 19.03 -8.19 24.42
C PHE A 235 19.07 -9.18 25.59
N HIS A 236 17.90 -9.69 25.99
CA HIS A 236 17.77 -10.67 27.07
C HIS A 236 16.56 -11.56 26.83
N THR A 237 16.76 -12.89 26.92
CA THR A 237 15.70 -13.87 26.80
C THR A 237 16.12 -15.20 27.40
N ASP A 238 15.14 -16.06 27.72
CA ASP A 238 15.33 -17.43 28.14
C ASP A 238 14.85 -18.38 27.05
N VAL A 239 15.50 -19.53 26.93
CA VAL A 239 15.10 -20.60 26.01
C VAL A 239 15.24 -21.96 26.66
N THR A 240 14.40 -22.90 26.20
CA THR A 240 14.40 -24.29 26.70
C THR A 240 14.67 -25.24 25.54
N THR A 241 15.55 -26.23 25.74
CA THR A 241 15.82 -27.25 24.71
C THR A 241 14.62 -28.18 24.51
N GLY A 242 14.30 -28.44 23.25
CA GLY A 242 13.28 -29.38 22.80
C GLY A 242 13.71 -30.84 22.91
N ALA A 243 12.86 -31.76 22.44
CA ALA A 243 13.09 -33.21 22.49
C ALA A 243 14.41 -33.67 21.78
N ASP A 244 14.87 -32.86 20.82
CA ASP A 244 16.12 -33.08 20.09
C ASP A 244 17.34 -32.45 20.77
N GLY A 245 17.18 -31.90 21.97
CA GLY A 245 18.21 -31.21 22.73
C GLY A 245 18.59 -29.85 22.19
N THR A 246 17.82 -29.29 21.22
CA THR A 246 18.07 -27.97 20.64
C THR A 246 17.14 -26.90 21.16
N ALA A 247 17.64 -25.66 21.26
CA ALA A 247 16.87 -24.44 21.39
C ALA A 247 17.35 -23.43 20.34
N THR A 248 16.44 -22.88 19.53
CA THR A 248 16.81 -21.94 18.46
C THR A 248 16.07 -20.61 18.65
N LEU A 249 16.83 -19.51 18.71
CA LEU A 249 16.37 -18.15 18.59
C LEU A 249 16.58 -17.68 17.15
N THR A 250 15.54 -17.14 16.54
CA THR A 250 15.59 -16.63 15.16
C THR A 250 15.55 -15.10 15.14
N GLY A 251 16.33 -14.51 14.25
CA GLY A 251 16.28 -13.06 14.02
C GLY A 251 16.74 -12.24 15.22
N ILE A 252 17.80 -12.66 15.90
CA ILE A 252 18.35 -11.93 17.03
C ILE A 252 19.31 -10.82 16.57
N PRO A 253 19.47 -9.71 17.32
CA PRO A 253 20.41 -8.64 16.99
C PRO A 253 21.81 -9.18 16.75
N VAL A 254 22.60 -8.51 15.90
CA VAL A 254 24.03 -8.83 15.75
C VAL A 254 24.77 -8.30 16.98
N ASP A 255 25.17 -9.18 17.89
CA ASP A 255 25.87 -8.86 19.15
C ASP A 255 26.80 -9.99 19.55
N SER A 256 27.57 -9.81 20.60
CA SER A 256 28.18 -10.88 21.39
C SER A 256 27.21 -11.32 22.49
N TYR A 257 27.10 -12.62 22.70
CA TYR A 257 26.13 -13.19 23.63
C TYR A 257 26.81 -13.97 24.72
N GLU A 258 26.35 -13.79 25.95
CA GLU A 258 26.60 -14.68 27.07
C GLU A 258 25.45 -15.66 27.17
N VAL A 259 25.75 -16.96 27.20
CA VAL A 259 24.76 -18.04 27.33
C VAL A 259 25.01 -18.77 28.66
N THR A 260 24.05 -18.68 29.57
CA THR A 260 24.17 -19.28 30.91
C THR A 260 23.11 -20.37 31.07
N GLU A 261 23.54 -21.55 31.52
CA GLU A 261 22.63 -22.63 31.84
C GLU A 261 21.95 -22.34 33.20
N ILE A 262 20.63 -22.26 33.24
CA ILE A 262 19.85 -21.94 34.44
C ILE A 262 19.38 -23.20 35.16
N SER A 263 18.88 -24.18 34.42
CA SER A 263 18.38 -25.43 34.97
C SER A 263 18.49 -26.60 33.99
N VAL A 264 18.68 -27.79 34.48
CA VAL A 264 18.74 -29.05 33.73
C VAL A 264 17.80 -30.07 34.37
N PRO A 265 17.27 -31.05 33.63
CA PRO A 265 16.47 -32.13 34.20
C PRO A 265 17.33 -33.12 35.00
N ASP A 266 16.77 -33.80 36.00
CA ASP A 266 17.42 -34.91 36.67
C ASP A 266 17.81 -36.00 35.68
N PRO A 267 18.99 -36.67 35.84
CA PRO A 267 19.96 -36.58 36.97
C PRO A 267 21.15 -35.61 36.71
N TYR A 268 20.98 -34.66 35.78
CA TYR A 268 22.09 -33.76 35.39
C TYR A 268 22.24 -32.60 36.40
N VAL A 269 23.39 -31.95 36.38
CA VAL A 269 23.74 -30.81 37.22
C VAL A 269 24.09 -29.64 36.32
N VAL A 270 23.64 -28.43 36.70
CA VAL A 270 23.93 -27.19 35.98
C VAL A 270 25.42 -26.95 35.86
N SER A 271 25.90 -26.51 34.70
CA SER A 271 27.28 -26.06 34.50
C SER A 271 27.45 -24.68 35.14
N ASP A 272 28.47 -24.53 36.00
CA ASP A 272 28.69 -23.25 36.73
C ASP A 272 29.42 -22.20 35.85
N GLU A 273 29.82 -22.54 34.61
CA GLU A 273 30.55 -21.64 33.69
C GLU A 273 29.68 -21.21 32.50
N PRO A 274 29.46 -19.88 32.31
CA PRO A 274 28.82 -19.36 31.09
C PRO A 274 29.76 -19.55 29.87
N THR A 275 29.16 -19.70 28.70
CA THR A 275 29.85 -19.85 27.42
C THR A 275 29.60 -18.65 26.53
#